data_37ab8c4dfa17350e9954be9946374f4e
#
_entry.id   37ab8c4dfa17350e9954be9946374f4e
#
_cell.length_a   1.000
_cell.length_b   1.000
_cell.length_c   1.000
_cell.angle_alpha   90.00
_cell.angle_beta   90.00
_cell.angle_gamma   90.00
#
_symmetry.space_group_name_H-M   'P 1'
#
loop_
_entity.id
_entity.type
_entity.pdbx_description
1 polymer ?
#
loop_
_entity_poly.entity_id
_entity_poly.type
_entity_poly.pdbx_seq_one_letter_code
_entity_poly.pdbx_strand_id
1 'polypeptide(L)'
;MASHGVTRTVRTRTEEQRLQDLEKIKKYRHLEDQIRTQVASGTYSLDLFELTTKLLRQNPEYYTIWNIRRRCLISCLLSGTADQTASDAQDGTPGTKNQDSDSQVLQSEIAFTMPLLLEFPKCYWIWNFRQWLLAQAIQRLPLPIARKIWETELGLVSKMLNKDQRNYHAWGYRRLVVAQLESPELDGKSMAEDEFAYTTKMIRQSLSNFSAWHNRSQLIPKVLEQRGADDKARAAFLGEELDLVRDALNVGPEDQSLWYYHQFLVSQIVGDGNKRSITPALTVDEKIAYLKHEIDEIKDLLEDYDDIKWIYEALSEYTVALERLQRTDSNSAEAGDLQVWLSKLRTLDPMRTGRWNDVEQLAT
;
A
#
# COMPACT_ATOMS: atom_id res chain seq x y z
N MET A 1 11.90 19.40 -26.14
CA MET A 1 11.93 17.96 -25.84
C MET A 1 10.55 17.54 -25.35
N ALA A 2 9.91 16.57 -26.01
CA ALA A 2 8.64 16.01 -25.59
C ALA A 2 8.90 15.09 -24.38
N SER A 3 8.37 15.43 -23.20
CA SER A 3 8.36 14.56 -22.05
C SER A 3 7.17 13.61 -22.23
N HIS A 4 7.42 12.31 -22.30
CA HIS A 4 6.41 11.25 -22.43
C HIS A 4 5.49 11.36 -23.67
N GLY A 5 5.98 11.85 -24.82
CA GLY A 5 5.22 11.91 -26.05
C GLY A 5 4.06 12.93 -26.08
N VAL A 6 3.88 13.72 -25.02
CA VAL A 6 2.87 14.77 -24.95
C VAL A 6 3.51 16.10 -25.31
N THR A 7 3.07 16.70 -26.40
CA THR A 7 3.49 18.05 -26.82
C THR A 7 3.00 19.07 -25.79
N ARG A 8 3.91 19.86 -25.19
CA ARG A 8 3.51 21.00 -24.36
C ARG A 8 2.81 22.02 -25.23
N THR A 9 1.49 22.13 -25.13
CA THR A 9 0.74 23.25 -25.67
C THR A 9 1.16 24.52 -24.93
N VAL A 10 1.79 25.45 -25.61
CA VAL A 10 2.01 26.80 -25.10
C VAL A 10 0.64 27.48 -25.01
N ARG A 11 0.00 27.43 -23.83
CA ARG A 11 -1.21 28.22 -23.56
C ARG A 11 -0.76 29.68 -23.44
N THR A 12 -1.00 30.47 -24.47
CA THR A 12 -0.95 31.92 -24.38
C THR A 12 -2.10 32.38 -23.48
N ARG A 13 -1.77 32.86 -22.28
CA ARG A 13 -2.75 33.45 -21.35
C ARG A 13 -3.18 34.80 -21.86
N THR A 14 -4.50 35.09 -21.81
CA THR A 14 -4.99 36.44 -22.06
C THR A 14 -4.53 37.40 -20.95
N GLU A 15 -4.47 38.70 -21.23
CA GLU A 15 -4.09 39.72 -20.23
C GLU A 15 -5.06 39.71 -19.03
N GLU A 16 -6.34 39.50 -19.27
CA GLU A 16 -7.34 39.35 -18.21
C GLU A 16 -7.07 38.13 -17.32
N GLN A 17 -6.76 36.96 -17.89
CA GLN A 17 -6.37 35.78 -17.12
C GLN A 17 -5.11 36.03 -16.28
N ARG A 18 -4.15 36.76 -16.83
CA ARG A 18 -2.93 37.13 -16.12
C ARG A 18 -3.21 38.03 -14.93
N LEU A 19 -4.06 39.04 -15.09
CA LEU A 19 -4.49 39.92 -13.99
C LEU A 19 -5.25 39.18 -12.90
N GLN A 20 -6.14 38.27 -13.27
CA GLN A 20 -6.84 37.41 -12.31
C GLN A 20 -5.89 36.52 -11.53
N ASP A 21 -4.89 35.94 -12.21
CA ASP A 21 -3.88 35.09 -11.53
C ASP A 21 -3.02 35.95 -10.57
N LEU A 22 -2.62 37.14 -10.95
CA LEU A 22 -1.90 38.06 -10.07
C LEU A 22 -2.70 38.44 -8.82
N GLU A 23 -4.00 38.68 -8.95
CA GLU A 23 -4.87 38.98 -7.82
C GLU A 23 -5.02 37.78 -6.87
N LYS A 24 -5.16 36.55 -7.42
CA LYS A 24 -5.16 35.31 -6.62
C LYS A 24 -3.84 35.14 -5.86
N ILE A 25 -2.71 35.34 -6.52
CA ILE A 25 -1.37 35.27 -5.90
C ILE A 25 -1.26 36.28 -4.76
N LYS A 26 -1.72 37.51 -4.98
CA LYS A 26 -1.68 38.58 -3.97
C LYS A 26 -2.50 38.23 -2.73
N LYS A 27 -3.73 37.67 -2.91
CA LYS A 27 -4.58 37.22 -1.83
C LYS A 27 -3.93 36.04 -1.07
N TYR A 28 -3.34 35.08 -1.78
CA TYR A 28 -2.64 33.95 -1.19
C TYR A 28 -1.45 34.40 -0.33
N ARG A 29 -0.59 35.30 -0.87
CA ARG A 29 0.56 35.83 -0.13
C ARG A 29 0.14 36.63 1.09
N HIS A 30 -0.90 37.47 0.97
CA HIS A 30 -1.41 38.22 2.12
C HIS A 30 -1.87 37.26 3.25
N LEU A 31 -2.57 36.18 2.91
CA LEU A 31 -2.97 35.16 3.89
C LEU A 31 -1.75 34.46 4.52
N GLU A 32 -0.75 34.13 3.72
CA GLU A 32 0.51 33.55 4.20
C GLU A 32 1.25 34.51 5.17
N ASP A 33 1.35 35.79 4.82
CA ASP A 33 2.02 36.83 5.64
C ASP A 33 1.27 37.01 6.98
N GLN A 34 -0.06 37.00 6.99
CA GLN A 34 -0.84 37.05 8.23
C GLN A 34 -0.51 35.87 9.15
N ILE A 35 -0.44 34.64 8.60
CA ILE A 35 -0.07 33.44 9.36
C ILE A 35 1.34 33.58 9.91
N ARG A 36 2.31 33.98 9.07
CA ARG A 36 3.72 34.14 9.47
C ARG A 36 3.89 35.17 10.60
N THR A 37 3.17 36.29 10.51
CA THR A 37 3.22 37.33 11.53
C THR A 37 2.69 36.83 12.87
N GLN A 38 1.57 36.10 12.88
CA GLN A 38 1.01 35.55 14.12
C GLN A 38 1.92 34.44 14.70
N VAL A 39 2.49 33.59 13.88
CA VAL A 39 3.46 32.56 14.33
C VAL A 39 4.71 33.22 14.95
N ALA A 40 5.19 34.32 14.37
CA ALA A 40 6.36 35.04 14.87
C ALA A 40 6.11 35.64 16.27
N SER A 41 4.86 35.98 16.63
CA SER A 41 4.52 36.42 17.99
C SER A 41 4.50 35.30 19.03
N GLY A 42 4.62 34.03 18.60
CA GLY A 42 4.60 32.86 19.46
C GLY A 42 3.20 32.46 19.98
N THR A 43 2.13 33.15 19.53
CA THR A 43 0.76 32.93 19.98
C THR A 43 0.01 32.02 19.00
N TYR A 44 -0.40 30.85 19.49
CA TYR A 44 -1.23 29.90 18.74
C TYR A 44 -2.68 30.07 19.16
N SER A 45 -3.44 30.91 18.43
CA SER A 45 -4.83 31.31 18.75
C SER A 45 -5.85 30.63 17.85
N LEU A 46 -7.15 30.79 18.20
CA LEU A 46 -8.27 30.38 17.33
C LEU A 46 -8.26 31.12 15.99
N ASP A 47 -7.92 32.41 16.00
CA ASP A 47 -7.81 33.20 14.75
C ASP A 47 -6.74 32.64 13.83
N LEU A 48 -5.56 32.27 14.37
CA LEU A 48 -4.52 31.60 13.61
C LEU A 48 -5.00 30.24 13.07
N PHE A 49 -5.72 29.48 13.86
CA PHE A 49 -6.31 28.21 13.43
C PHE A 49 -7.27 28.39 12.25
N GLU A 50 -8.12 29.41 12.25
CA GLU A 50 -9.01 29.72 11.12
C GLU A 50 -8.24 30.15 9.87
N LEU A 51 -7.17 30.93 10.02
CA LEU A 51 -6.30 31.29 8.89
C LEU A 51 -5.65 30.03 8.26
N THR A 52 -5.22 29.04 9.08
CA THR A 52 -4.74 27.76 8.56
C THR A 52 -5.80 27.03 7.74
N THR A 53 -7.07 27.05 8.17
CA THR A 53 -8.19 26.45 7.43
C THR A 53 -8.32 27.07 6.03
N LYS A 54 -8.27 28.42 5.96
CA LYS A 54 -8.39 29.15 4.68
C LYS A 54 -7.25 28.81 3.72
N LEU A 55 -6.02 28.72 4.25
CA LEU A 55 -4.84 28.44 3.43
C LEU A 55 -4.79 26.98 2.97
N LEU A 56 -5.09 26.01 3.85
CA LEU A 56 -5.08 24.58 3.52
C LEU A 56 -6.14 24.18 2.50
N ARG A 57 -7.28 24.88 2.48
CA ARG A 57 -8.29 24.72 1.41
C ARG A 57 -7.79 25.17 0.04
N GLN A 58 -6.85 26.12 -0.02
CA GLN A 58 -6.25 26.59 -1.27
C GLN A 58 -5.03 25.76 -1.66
N ASN A 59 -4.25 25.34 -0.68
CA ASN A 59 -3.00 24.60 -0.90
C ASN A 59 -2.74 23.59 0.23
N PRO A 60 -3.27 22.37 0.14
CA PRO A 60 -3.03 21.32 1.14
C PRO A 60 -1.60 20.75 1.09
N GLU A 61 -0.82 21.05 0.05
CA GLU A 61 0.59 20.60 -0.04
C GLU A 61 1.55 21.45 0.84
N TYR A 62 1.07 22.53 1.42
CA TYR A 62 1.91 23.39 2.27
C TYR A 62 2.07 22.79 3.68
N TYR A 63 3.03 21.87 3.85
CA TYR A 63 3.23 21.08 5.08
C TYR A 63 3.41 21.91 6.36
N THR A 64 4.05 23.08 6.28
CA THR A 64 4.28 23.98 7.42
C THR A 64 2.96 24.40 8.06
N ILE A 65 1.91 24.61 7.26
CA ILE A 65 0.59 25.04 7.76
C ILE A 65 -0.09 23.92 8.54
N TRP A 66 0.09 22.65 8.16
CA TRP A 66 -0.39 21.52 8.95
C TRP A 66 0.29 21.44 10.32
N ASN A 67 1.58 21.78 10.41
CA ASN A 67 2.30 21.82 11.68
C ASN A 67 1.83 22.98 12.58
N ILE A 68 1.55 24.16 11.98
CA ILE A 68 0.96 25.30 12.69
C ILE A 68 -0.43 24.91 13.21
N ARG A 69 -1.25 24.26 12.39
CA ARG A 69 -2.59 23.80 12.77
C ARG A 69 -2.54 22.84 13.97
N ARG A 70 -1.61 21.87 13.98
CA ARG A 70 -1.40 20.96 15.12
C ARG A 70 -1.08 21.74 16.41
N ARG A 71 -0.22 22.76 16.33
CA ARG A 71 0.13 23.60 17.48
C ARG A 71 -1.09 24.38 18.00
N CYS A 72 -1.90 24.95 17.10
CA CYS A 72 -3.15 25.62 17.51
C CYS A 72 -4.12 24.66 18.18
N LEU A 73 -4.28 23.44 17.64
CA LEU A 73 -5.13 22.40 18.25
C LEU A 73 -4.69 22.06 19.67
N ILE A 74 -3.39 21.84 19.88
CA ILE A 74 -2.84 21.50 21.19
C ILE A 74 -2.94 22.68 22.16
N SER A 75 -2.75 23.92 21.68
CA SER A 75 -2.70 25.10 22.56
C SER A 75 -4.06 25.63 22.97
N CYS A 76 -5.10 25.47 22.10
CA CYS A 76 -6.36 26.19 22.27
C CYS A 76 -7.62 25.32 22.30
N LEU A 77 -7.57 24.13 21.69
CA LEU A 77 -8.78 23.35 21.40
C LEU A 77 -8.80 22.00 22.11
N LEU A 78 -7.63 21.35 22.25
CA LEU A 78 -7.52 20.07 22.95
C LEU A 78 -7.15 20.29 24.42
N SER A 79 -7.73 19.52 25.31
CA SER A 79 -7.42 19.55 26.74
C SER A 79 -5.96 19.13 26.99
N GLY A 80 -5.38 19.53 28.12
CA GLY A 80 -4.06 19.06 28.55
C GLY A 80 -4.01 17.53 28.65
N THR A 81 -2.86 16.90 28.35
CA THR A 81 -2.68 15.45 28.60
C THR A 81 -2.74 15.16 30.09
N ALA A 82 -3.18 13.96 30.47
CA ALA A 82 -3.42 13.55 31.87
C ALA A 82 -2.27 13.81 32.84
N ASP A 83 -1.02 13.92 32.39
CA ASP A 83 0.15 14.26 33.19
C ASP A 83 0.19 15.72 33.66
N GLN A 84 -0.58 16.64 33.04
CA GLN A 84 -0.65 18.05 33.45
C GLN A 84 -1.82 18.35 34.38
N THR A 85 -2.80 17.45 34.52
CA THR A 85 -4.01 17.65 35.32
C THR A 85 -3.90 17.11 36.77
N ALA A 86 -2.78 16.47 37.15
CA ALA A 86 -2.62 15.92 38.48
C ALA A 86 -2.44 16.96 39.60
N SER A 87 -2.30 18.26 39.26
CA SER A 87 -2.11 19.34 40.27
C SER A 87 -3.39 20.09 40.68
N ASP A 88 -4.53 19.92 39.94
CA ASP A 88 -5.73 20.74 40.18
C ASP A 88 -7.03 19.96 40.52
N ALA A 89 -6.92 18.68 40.87
CA ALA A 89 -8.09 17.86 41.20
C ALA A 89 -8.50 18.02 42.69
N GLN A 90 -9.20 19.09 42.99
CA GLN A 90 -10.11 19.19 44.11
C GLN A 90 -11.50 19.51 43.56
N ASP A 91 -12.22 18.59 43.12
CA ASP A 91 -13.67 18.36 43.17
C ASP A 91 -14.15 17.45 42.02
N GLY A 92 -15.00 16.49 42.31
CA GLY A 92 -15.39 15.40 41.40
C GLY A 92 -15.99 15.82 40.05
N THR A 93 -15.57 15.15 39.00
CA THR A 93 -16.07 15.11 37.61
C THR A 93 -15.52 16.13 36.58
N PRO A 94 -14.23 16.40 36.44
CA PRO A 94 -13.67 17.11 35.28
C PRO A 94 -13.39 16.20 34.05
N GLY A 95 -13.20 14.89 34.23
CA GLY A 95 -12.69 14.01 33.18
C GLY A 95 -13.59 13.80 31.98
N THR A 96 -14.91 13.69 32.18
CA THR A 96 -15.86 13.38 31.08
C THR A 96 -16.13 14.57 30.16
N LYS A 97 -16.25 15.80 30.71
CA LYS A 97 -16.50 17.00 29.88
C LYS A 97 -15.34 17.34 28.95
N ASN A 98 -14.10 17.13 29.40
CA ASN A 98 -12.91 17.35 28.58
C ASN A 98 -12.80 16.32 27.45
N GLN A 99 -13.12 15.05 27.73
CA GLN A 99 -13.11 13.98 26.74
C GLN A 99 -14.16 14.16 25.65
N ASP A 100 -15.37 14.61 26.00
CA ASP A 100 -16.42 14.91 25.03
C ASP A 100 -16.01 16.08 24.12
N SER A 101 -15.40 17.12 24.68
CA SER A 101 -14.86 18.25 23.92
C SER A 101 -13.75 17.81 22.96
N ASP A 102 -12.76 17.05 23.44
CA ASP A 102 -11.68 16.53 22.61
C ASP A 102 -12.22 15.63 21.47
N SER A 103 -13.19 14.78 21.77
CA SER A 103 -13.85 13.94 20.76
C SER A 103 -14.50 14.77 19.65
N GLN A 104 -15.22 15.83 20.00
CA GLN A 104 -15.85 16.74 19.03
C GLN A 104 -14.80 17.44 18.16
N VAL A 105 -13.73 17.96 18.77
CA VAL A 105 -12.64 18.62 18.05
C VAL A 105 -11.97 17.67 17.06
N LEU A 106 -11.61 16.46 17.51
CA LEU A 106 -10.96 15.48 16.64
C LEU A 106 -11.86 15.02 15.50
N GLN A 107 -13.14 14.78 15.75
CA GLN A 107 -14.11 14.42 14.71
C GLN A 107 -14.33 15.57 13.71
N SER A 108 -14.37 16.82 14.18
CA SER A 108 -14.47 18.00 13.33
C SER A 108 -13.25 18.13 12.41
N GLU A 109 -12.04 17.87 12.92
CA GLU A 109 -10.81 17.90 12.14
C GLU A 109 -10.74 16.75 11.12
N ILE A 110 -11.18 15.56 11.49
CA ILE A 110 -11.33 14.44 10.55
C ILE A 110 -12.33 14.81 9.45
N ALA A 111 -13.44 15.44 9.78
CA ALA A 111 -14.43 15.91 8.81
C ALA A 111 -13.87 17.03 7.90
N PHE A 112 -13.10 17.97 8.45
CA PHE A 112 -12.42 19.04 7.69
C PHE A 112 -11.53 18.48 6.60
N THR A 113 -10.80 17.40 6.87
CA THR A 113 -9.88 16.79 5.89
C THR A 113 -10.59 15.97 4.81
N MET A 114 -11.85 15.61 4.97
CA MET A 114 -12.59 14.77 4.00
C MET A 114 -12.67 15.36 2.59
N PRO A 115 -13.17 16.60 2.39
CA PRO A 115 -13.24 17.20 1.07
C PRO A 115 -11.83 17.36 0.45
N LEU A 116 -10.82 17.71 1.26
CA LEU A 116 -9.45 17.82 0.81
C LEU A 116 -8.89 16.47 0.33
N LEU A 117 -9.18 15.40 1.05
CA LEU A 117 -8.76 14.04 0.68
C LEU A 117 -9.42 13.56 -0.63
N LEU A 118 -10.69 13.94 -0.85
CA LEU A 118 -11.42 13.59 -2.08
C LEU A 118 -10.90 14.35 -3.30
N GLU A 119 -10.48 15.60 -3.12
CA GLU A 119 -9.93 16.47 -4.16
C GLU A 119 -8.45 16.16 -4.42
N PHE A 120 -7.67 15.92 -3.35
CA PHE A 120 -6.23 15.69 -3.39
C PHE A 120 -5.83 14.33 -2.78
N PRO A 121 -6.28 13.20 -3.33
CA PRO A 121 -6.09 11.86 -2.73
C PRO A 121 -4.62 11.41 -2.67
N LYS A 122 -3.74 12.11 -3.37
CA LYS A 122 -2.28 11.84 -3.41
C LYS A 122 -1.47 12.84 -2.60
N CYS A 123 -2.11 13.80 -1.93
CA CYS A 123 -1.43 14.73 -1.02
C CYS A 123 -1.02 13.99 0.27
N TYR A 124 0.27 13.76 0.43
CA TYR A 124 0.85 13.07 1.59
C TYR A 124 0.46 13.72 2.92
N TRP A 125 0.40 15.06 2.96
CA TRP A 125 0.20 15.82 4.20
C TRP A 125 -1.20 15.67 4.79
N ILE A 126 -2.21 15.44 3.97
CA ILE A 126 -3.58 15.16 4.46
C ILE A 126 -3.59 13.81 5.18
N TRP A 127 -3.01 12.76 4.59
CA TRP A 127 -2.91 11.44 5.21
C TRP A 127 -2.11 11.49 6.51
N ASN A 128 -0.98 12.21 6.52
CA ASN A 128 -0.13 12.39 7.69
C ASN A 128 -0.84 13.14 8.82
N PHE A 129 -1.64 14.17 8.50
CA PHE A 129 -2.42 14.90 9.49
C PHE A 129 -3.52 14.02 10.09
N ARG A 130 -4.20 13.20 9.29
CA ARG A 130 -5.18 12.23 9.77
C ARG A 130 -4.57 11.21 10.72
N GLN A 131 -3.38 10.67 10.39
CA GLN A 131 -2.64 9.78 11.30
C GLN A 131 -2.38 10.43 12.65
N TRP A 132 -1.99 11.71 12.65
CA TRP A 132 -1.79 12.45 13.89
C TRP A 132 -3.08 12.62 14.70
N LEU A 133 -4.22 12.92 14.05
CA LEU A 133 -5.52 13.02 14.72
C LEU A 133 -5.92 11.68 15.36
N LEU A 134 -5.71 10.59 14.67
CA LEU A 134 -5.99 9.24 15.17
C LEU A 134 -5.11 8.89 16.38
N ALA A 135 -3.83 9.27 16.36
CA ALA A 135 -2.95 9.10 17.52
C ALA A 135 -3.43 9.95 18.70
N GLN A 136 -3.93 11.18 18.46
CA GLN A 136 -4.52 12.00 19.53
C GLN A 136 -5.79 11.36 20.11
N ALA A 137 -6.58 10.65 19.29
CA ALA A 137 -7.76 9.94 19.78
C ALA A 137 -7.39 8.83 20.80
N ILE A 138 -6.32 8.06 20.55
CA ILE A 138 -5.84 7.05 21.52
C ILE A 138 -5.38 7.70 22.82
N GLN A 139 -4.66 8.83 22.75
CA GLN A 139 -4.07 9.47 23.90
C GLN A 139 -5.10 10.17 24.81
N ARG A 140 -6.26 10.58 24.29
CA ARG A 140 -7.19 11.50 24.94
C ARG A 140 -8.57 10.93 25.21
N LEU A 141 -9.00 9.96 24.41
CA LEU A 141 -10.38 9.46 24.45
C LEU A 141 -10.46 8.10 25.14
N PRO A 142 -11.61 7.77 25.73
CA PRO A 142 -11.89 6.41 26.19
C PRO A 142 -11.71 5.40 25.05
N LEU A 143 -11.16 4.23 25.39
CA LEU A 143 -10.84 3.16 24.43
C LEU A 143 -11.99 2.85 23.44
N PRO A 144 -13.27 2.70 23.86
CA PRO A 144 -14.35 2.41 22.90
C PRO A 144 -14.56 3.50 21.87
N ILE A 145 -14.37 4.78 22.27
CA ILE A 145 -14.55 5.93 21.37
C ILE A 145 -13.35 6.00 20.40
N ALA A 146 -12.12 5.89 20.92
CA ALA A 146 -10.92 5.86 20.11
C ALA A 146 -10.99 4.72 19.08
N ARG A 147 -11.31 3.50 19.52
CA ARG A 147 -11.48 2.34 18.64
C ARG A 147 -12.51 2.60 17.53
N LYS A 148 -13.66 3.17 17.88
CA LYS A 148 -14.70 3.48 16.90
C LYS A 148 -14.25 4.47 15.81
N ILE A 149 -13.43 5.45 16.20
CA ILE A 149 -12.83 6.39 15.22
C ILE A 149 -11.91 5.64 14.25
N TRP A 150 -11.05 4.76 14.74
CA TRP A 150 -10.15 3.95 13.92
C TRP A 150 -10.90 2.97 13.00
N GLU A 151 -11.97 2.33 13.47
CA GLU A 151 -12.83 1.47 12.65
C GLU A 151 -13.53 2.27 11.53
N THR A 152 -13.99 3.50 11.84
CA THR A 152 -14.57 4.40 10.85
C THR A 152 -13.55 4.77 9.78
N GLU A 153 -12.30 4.97 10.18
CA GLU A 153 -11.20 5.27 9.29
C GLU A 153 -10.84 4.09 8.36
N LEU A 154 -10.90 2.85 8.85
CA LEU A 154 -10.77 1.66 8.01
C LEU A 154 -11.88 1.58 6.94
N GLY A 155 -13.10 1.95 7.31
CA GLY A 155 -14.21 2.07 6.37
C GLY A 155 -13.97 3.16 5.31
N LEU A 156 -13.43 4.31 5.71
CA LEU A 156 -13.07 5.39 4.79
C LEU A 156 -12.03 4.94 3.77
N VAL A 157 -10.91 4.39 4.23
CA VAL A 157 -9.83 3.99 3.33
C VAL A 157 -10.28 2.90 2.35
N SER A 158 -11.19 2.02 2.77
CA SER A 158 -11.82 1.05 1.88
C SER A 158 -12.60 1.73 0.75
N LYS A 159 -13.35 2.80 1.04
CA LYS A 159 -14.04 3.61 0.01
C LYS A 159 -13.06 4.31 -0.93
N MET A 160 -11.96 4.84 -0.40
CA MET A 160 -10.93 5.48 -1.22
C MET A 160 -10.26 4.46 -2.17
N LEU A 161 -9.96 3.25 -1.69
CA LEU A 161 -9.39 2.18 -2.51
C LEU A 161 -10.39 1.62 -3.55
N ASN A 162 -11.69 1.65 -3.29
CA ASN A 162 -12.69 1.32 -4.32
C ASN A 162 -12.70 2.35 -5.47
N LYS A 163 -12.34 3.63 -5.20
CA LYS A 163 -12.28 4.70 -6.19
C LYS A 163 -10.95 4.72 -6.96
N ASP A 164 -9.83 4.56 -6.24
CA ASP A 164 -8.47 4.47 -6.80
C ASP A 164 -7.78 3.25 -6.19
N GLN A 165 -7.94 2.09 -6.86
CA GLN A 165 -7.55 0.77 -6.34
C GLN A 165 -6.04 0.60 -6.14
N ARG A 166 -5.22 1.45 -6.76
CA ARG A 166 -3.76 1.42 -6.69
C ARG A 166 -3.17 2.64 -6.01
N ASN A 167 -3.98 3.39 -5.24
CA ASN A 167 -3.49 4.53 -4.49
C ASN A 167 -2.49 4.09 -3.42
N TYR A 168 -1.23 4.43 -3.63
CA TYR A 168 -0.12 4.07 -2.74
C TYR A 168 -0.34 4.56 -1.30
N HIS A 169 -0.81 5.82 -1.14
CA HIS A 169 -1.05 6.40 0.19
C HIS A 169 -2.18 5.68 0.92
N ALA A 170 -3.27 5.37 0.21
CA ALA A 170 -4.42 4.68 0.79
C ALA A 170 -4.05 3.26 1.25
N TRP A 171 -3.26 2.51 0.48
CA TRP A 171 -2.77 1.19 0.91
C TRP A 171 -1.83 1.28 2.11
N GLY A 172 -0.89 2.25 2.11
CA GLY A 172 0.00 2.48 3.26
C GLY A 172 -0.78 2.86 4.51
N TYR A 173 -1.76 3.73 4.36
CA TYR A 173 -2.64 4.17 5.44
C TYR A 173 -3.52 3.02 5.97
N ARG A 174 -4.06 2.16 5.08
CA ARG A 174 -4.81 0.97 5.48
C ARG A 174 -4.00 0.06 6.38
N ARG A 175 -2.77 -0.27 5.98
CA ARG A 175 -1.88 -1.12 6.80
C ARG A 175 -1.61 -0.51 8.17
N LEU A 176 -1.42 0.80 8.26
CA LEU A 176 -1.23 1.50 9.53
C LEU A 176 -2.49 1.39 10.40
N VAL A 177 -3.68 1.62 9.82
CA VAL A 177 -4.96 1.56 10.54
C VAL A 177 -5.20 0.14 11.06
N VAL A 178 -4.99 -0.88 10.24
CA VAL A 178 -5.13 -2.28 10.64
C VAL A 178 -4.14 -2.63 11.76
N ALA A 179 -2.86 -2.29 11.61
CA ALA A 179 -1.86 -2.56 12.64
C ALA A 179 -2.21 -1.92 14.00
N GLN A 180 -2.78 -0.72 14.00
CA GLN A 180 -3.21 -0.07 15.23
C GLN A 180 -4.49 -0.69 15.81
N LEU A 181 -5.45 -1.09 14.96
CA LEU A 181 -6.67 -1.79 15.40
C LEU A 181 -6.36 -3.16 16.02
N GLU A 182 -5.25 -3.79 15.62
CA GLU A 182 -4.77 -5.04 16.21
C GLU A 182 -3.94 -4.83 17.47
N SER A 183 -3.56 -3.59 17.80
CA SER A 183 -2.65 -3.28 18.91
C SER A 183 -3.33 -3.41 20.28
N PRO A 184 -2.54 -3.65 21.35
CA PRO A 184 -3.04 -3.67 22.72
C PRO A 184 -3.71 -2.36 23.15
N GLU A 185 -3.25 -1.22 22.62
CA GLU A 185 -3.79 0.11 22.94
C GLU A 185 -5.27 0.25 22.56
N LEU A 186 -5.74 -0.53 21.59
CA LEU A 186 -7.14 -0.57 21.16
C LEU A 186 -7.83 -1.89 21.51
N ASP A 187 -7.26 -2.69 22.44
CA ASP A 187 -7.79 -4.04 22.79
C ASP A 187 -8.02 -4.89 21.53
N GLY A 188 -7.01 -4.90 20.65
CA GLY A 188 -7.09 -5.44 19.32
C GLY A 188 -6.96 -6.95 19.23
N LYS A 189 -7.59 -7.51 18.20
CA LYS A 189 -7.40 -8.90 17.78
C LYS A 189 -6.86 -8.92 16.36
N SER A 190 -6.20 -10.03 15.99
CA SER A 190 -5.70 -10.18 14.63
C SER A 190 -6.81 -10.02 13.60
N MET A 191 -6.52 -9.21 12.58
CA MET A 191 -7.38 -8.94 11.42
C MET A 191 -6.82 -9.62 10.15
N ALA A 192 -5.88 -10.57 10.28
CA ALA A 192 -5.20 -11.16 9.14
C ALA A 192 -6.17 -11.83 8.15
N GLU A 193 -7.17 -12.56 8.65
CA GLU A 193 -8.20 -13.20 7.81
C GLU A 193 -9.09 -12.18 7.09
N ASP A 194 -9.52 -11.14 7.79
CA ASP A 194 -10.35 -10.07 7.21
C ASP A 194 -9.58 -9.31 6.13
N GLU A 195 -8.31 -9.01 6.38
CA GLU A 195 -7.44 -8.34 5.40
C GLU A 195 -7.12 -9.26 4.21
N PHE A 196 -6.93 -10.55 4.45
CA PHE A 196 -6.73 -11.53 3.37
C PHE A 196 -7.98 -11.63 2.48
N ALA A 197 -9.17 -11.73 3.09
CA ALA A 197 -10.44 -11.68 2.37
C ALA A 197 -10.64 -10.36 1.62
N TYR A 198 -10.21 -9.22 2.21
CA TYR A 198 -10.23 -7.93 1.54
C TYR A 198 -9.35 -7.91 0.28
N THR A 199 -8.14 -8.50 0.33
CA THR A 199 -7.31 -8.61 -0.88
C THR A 199 -7.97 -9.46 -1.96
N THR A 200 -8.62 -10.55 -1.60
CA THR A 200 -9.41 -11.39 -2.54
C THR A 200 -10.50 -10.57 -3.24
N LYS A 201 -11.24 -9.74 -2.47
CA LYS A 201 -12.24 -8.84 -3.04
C LYS A 201 -11.63 -7.87 -4.05
N MET A 202 -10.50 -7.26 -3.72
CA MET A 202 -9.83 -6.27 -4.59
C MET A 202 -9.27 -6.91 -5.85
N ILE A 203 -8.72 -8.12 -5.77
CA ILE A 203 -8.23 -8.90 -6.90
C ILE A 203 -9.37 -9.26 -7.85
N ARG A 204 -10.52 -9.73 -7.31
CA ARG A 204 -11.71 -10.04 -8.11
C ARG A 204 -12.30 -8.84 -8.84
N GLN A 205 -12.11 -7.63 -8.32
CA GLN A 205 -12.53 -6.40 -8.99
C GLN A 205 -11.57 -5.98 -10.10
N SER A 206 -10.28 -6.29 -9.97
CA SER A 206 -9.24 -5.95 -10.94
C SER A 206 -8.04 -6.87 -10.76
N LEU A 207 -7.86 -7.79 -11.70
CA LEU A 207 -6.72 -8.72 -11.71
C LEU A 207 -5.38 -7.98 -11.78
N SER A 208 -5.31 -6.83 -12.46
CA SER A 208 -4.10 -6.01 -12.57
C SER A 208 -3.81 -5.13 -11.33
N ASN A 209 -4.49 -5.38 -10.20
CA ASN A 209 -4.22 -4.66 -8.96
C ASN A 209 -3.00 -5.22 -8.23
N PHE A 210 -1.81 -4.83 -8.69
CA PHE A 210 -0.53 -5.21 -8.07
C PHE A 210 -0.49 -4.95 -6.55
N SER A 211 -1.12 -3.84 -6.10
CA SER A 211 -1.13 -3.50 -4.68
C SER A 211 -1.89 -4.53 -3.85
N ALA A 212 -2.99 -5.08 -4.37
CA ALA A 212 -3.75 -6.13 -3.69
C ALA A 212 -2.95 -7.45 -3.64
N TRP A 213 -2.35 -7.87 -4.74
CA TRP A 213 -1.47 -9.05 -4.81
C TRP A 213 -0.28 -8.92 -3.86
N HIS A 214 0.38 -7.76 -3.83
CA HIS A 214 1.48 -7.50 -2.90
C HIS A 214 1.02 -7.59 -1.43
N ASN A 215 -0.11 -6.93 -1.07
CA ASN A 215 -0.59 -7.03 0.31
C ASN A 215 -1.00 -8.46 0.68
N ARG A 216 -1.57 -9.22 -0.27
CA ARG A 216 -1.88 -10.64 -0.10
C ARG A 216 -0.64 -11.43 0.26
N SER A 217 0.44 -11.29 -0.51
CA SER A 217 1.70 -12.00 -0.23
C SER A 217 2.27 -11.71 1.16
N GLN A 218 2.13 -10.47 1.65
CA GLN A 218 2.61 -10.08 2.98
C GLN A 218 1.74 -10.63 4.14
N LEU A 219 0.47 -10.95 3.88
CA LEU A 219 -0.45 -11.49 4.88
C LEU A 219 -0.34 -13.00 5.06
N ILE A 220 0.11 -13.74 4.05
CA ILE A 220 0.16 -15.21 4.05
C ILE A 220 0.83 -15.78 5.31
N PRO A 221 2.03 -15.34 5.72
CA PRO A 221 2.67 -15.91 6.90
C PRO A 221 1.81 -15.77 8.17
N LYS A 222 1.16 -14.61 8.34
CA LYS A 222 0.32 -14.31 9.50
C LYS A 222 -0.98 -15.13 9.48
N VAL A 223 -1.58 -15.31 8.32
CA VAL A 223 -2.78 -16.14 8.14
C VAL A 223 -2.46 -17.60 8.46
N LEU A 224 -1.37 -18.15 7.94
CA LEU A 224 -0.97 -19.54 8.19
C LEU A 224 -0.60 -19.77 9.67
N GLU A 225 0.05 -18.81 10.32
CA GLU A 225 0.32 -18.85 11.75
C GLU A 225 -0.97 -18.81 12.58
N GLN A 226 -1.90 -17.92 12.26
CA GLN A 226 -3.19 -17.80 12.95
C GLN A 226 -4.05 -19.05 12.82
N ARG A 227 -3.99 -19.73 11.66
CA ARG A 227 -4.66 -21.02 11.42
C ARG A 227 -3.99 -22.20 12.13
N GLY A 228 -2.78 -22.01 12.66
CA GLY A 228 -1.97 -23.11 13.18
C GLY A 228 -1.67 -24.16 12.10
N ALA A 229 -1.47 -23.72 10.86
CA ALA A 229 -1.33 -24.59 9.70
C ALA A 229 -0.08 -25.49 9.82
N ASP A 230 -0.29 -26.80 9.81
CA ASP A 230 0.77 -27.81 9.68
C ASP A 230 1.31 -27.85 8.23
N ASP A 231 2.34 -28.65 8.00
CA ASP A 231 3.00 -28.72 6.69
C ASP A 231 2.04 -29.15 5.57
N LYS A 232 1.09 -30.03 5.85
CA LYS A 232 0.09 -30.48 4.88
C LYS A 232 -0.90 -29.35 4.54
N ALA A 233 -1.39 -28.63 5.55
CA ALA A 233 -2.27 -27.48 5.35
C ALA A 233 -1.56 -26.34 4.61
N ARG A 234 -0.27 -26.13 4.87
CA ARG A 234 0.57 -25.16 4.14
C ARG A 234 0.76 -25.53 2.68
N ALA A 235 1.01 -26.81 2.38
CA ALA A 235 1.12 -27.30 1.00
C ALA A 235 -0.23 -27.16 0.25
N ALA A 236 -1.35 -27.50 0.90
CA ALA A 236 -2.68 -27.30 0.33
C ALA A 236 -2.97 -25.81 0.05
N PHE A 237 -2.64 -24.93 0.99
CA PHE A 237 -2.78 -23.49 0.82
C PHE A 237 -1.95 -22.96 -0.36
N LEU A 238 -0.71 -23.42 -0.51
CA LEU A 238 0.14 -23.04 -1.67
C LEU A 238 -0.51 -23.49 -2.98
N GLY A 239 -1.06 -24.71 -3.02
CA GLY A 239 -1.80 -25.22 -4.18
C GLY A 239 -2.99 -24.33 -4.54
N GLU A 240 -3.82 -23.96 -3.56
CA GLU A 240 -4.96 -23.06 -3.76
C GLU A 240 -4.54 -21.67 -4.29
N GLU A 241 -3.41 -21.13 -3.84
CA GLU A 241 -2.90 -19.85 -4.33
C GLU A 241 -2.31 -19.94 -5.74
N LEU A 242 -1.66 -21.07 -6.09
CA LEU A 242 -1.20 -21.34 -7.44
C LEU A 242 -2.38 -21.52 -8.41
N ASP A 243 -3.42 -22.29 -8.02
CA ASP A 243 -4.64 -22.42 -8.80
C ASP A 243 -5.29 -21.04 -9.06
N LEU A 244 -5.42 -20.22 -8.02
CA LEU A 244 -6.00 -18.88 -8.13
C LEU A 244 -5.25 -18.00 -9.15
N VAL A 245 -3.92 -18.02 -9.14
CA VAL A 245 -3.14 -17.17 -10.06
C VAL A 245 -3.08 -17.76 -11.46
N ARG A 246 -3.09 -19.10 -11.62
CA ARG A 246 -3.20 -19.75 -12.94
C ARG A 246 -4.54 -19.43 -13.61
N ASP A 247 -5.65 -19.53 -12.88
CA ASP A 247 -6.96 -19.10 -13.39
C ASP A 247 -6.95 -17.64 -13.86
N ALA A 248 -6.27 -16.78 -13.12
CA ALA A 248 -6.13 -15.38 -13.51
C ALA A 248 -5.22 -15.19 -14.74
N LEU A 249 -4.13 -15.96 -14.85
CA LEU A 249 -3.23 -15.95 -16.02
C LEU A 249 -3.91 -16.43 -17.29
N ASN A 250 -4.84 -17.41 -17.21
CA ASN A 250 -5.64 -17.83 -18.33
C ASN A 250 -6.59 -16.72 -18.86
N VAL A 251 -6.93 -15.74 -18.02
CA VAL A 251 -7.77 -14.59 -18.39
C VAL A 251 -6.95 -13.41 -18.91
N GLY A 252 -5.75 -13.20 -18.35
CA GLY A 252 -4.92 -12.03 -18.66
C GLY A 252 -3.42 -12.36 -18.64
N PRO A 253 -2.93 -13.16 -19.58
CA PRO A 253 -1.53 -13.62 -19.59
C PRO A 253 -0.51 -12.50 -19.86
N GLU A 254 -0.94 -11.35 -20.33
CA GLU A 254 -0.10 -10.15 -20.52
C GLU A 254 0.08 -9.32 -19.24
N ASP A 255 -0.69 -9.61 -18.17
CA ASP A 255 -0.67 -8.79 -16.95
C ASP A 255 0.53 -9.12 -16.05
N GLN A 256 1.46 -8.19 -16.00
CA GLN A 256 2.67 -8.28 -15.17
C GLN A 256 2.37 -8.53 -13.68
N SER A 257 1.24 -8.06 -13.15
CA SER A 257 0.91 -8.20 -11.74
C SER A 257 0.69 -9.65 -11.33
N LEU A 258 0.10 -10.44 -12.26
CA LEU A 258 -0.16 -11.86 -12.07
C LEU A 258 1.16 -12.64 -12.09
N TRP A 259 2.03 -12.36 -13.05
CA TRP A 259 3.33 -13.01 -13.15
C TRP A 259 4.21 -12.76 -11.94
N TYR A 260 4.23 -11.54 -11.40
CA TYR A 260 4.98 -11.27 -10.17
C TYR A 260 4.42 -11.98 -8.95
N TYR A 261 3.10 -12.18 -8.88
CA TYR A 261 2.53 -12.98 -7.79
C TYR A 261 2.84 -14.46 -7.97
N HIS A 262 2.75 -14.97 -9.18
CA HIS A 262 3.13 -16.35 -9.50
C HIS A 262 4.62 -16.61 -9.18
N GLN A 263 5.52 -15.75 -9.62
CA GLN A 263 6.94 -15.83 -9.28
C GLN A 263 7.19 -15.79 -7.77
N PHE A 264 6.43 -14.97 -7.03
CA PHE A 264 6.49 -14.96 -5.57
C PHE A 264 6.14 -16.34 -5.01
N LEU A 265 5.05 -16.98 -5.45
CA LEU A 265 4.65 -18.31 -4.98
C LEU A 265 5.70 -19.38 -5.33
N VAL A 266 6.21 -19.39 -6.55
CA VAL A 266 7.28 -20.29 -6.97
C VAL A 266 8.56 -20.08 -6.15
N SER A 267 8.90 -18.84 -5.83
CA SER A 267 10.02 -18.54 -4.93
C SER A 267 9.90 -19.17 -3.55
N GLN A 268 8.65 -19.35 -3.05
CA GLN A 268 8.39 -20.04 -1.79
C GLN A 268 8.63 -21.55 -1.87
N ILE A 269 8.51 -22.15 -3.05
CA ILE A 269 8.82 -23.56 -3.32
C ILE A 269 10.33 -23.77 -3.35
N VAL A 270 11.03 -22.94 -4.14
CA VAL A 270 12.47 -23.09 -4.40
C VAL A 270 13.34 -22.68 -3.20
N GLY A 271 12.84 -21.80 -2.35
CA GLY A 271 13.60 -21.19 -1.25
C GLY A 271 14.22 -22.20 -0.27
N ASP A 272 15.26 -21.75 0.44
CA ASP A 272 16.11 -22.55 1.34
C ASP A 272 15.46 -23.01 2.66
N GLY A 273 14.12 -23.11 2.72
CA GLY A 273 13.39 -23.57 3.92
C GLY A 273 13.42 -22.57 5.09
N ASN A 274 13.52 -21.27 4.79
CA ASN A 274 13.41 -20.22 5.81
C ASN A 274 12.05 -20.33 6.53
N LYS A 275 12.00 -20.11 7.85
CA LYS A 275 10.77 -20.12 8.68
C LYS A 275 9.64 -19.21 8.17
N ARG A 276 9.94 -18.27 7.28
CA ARG A 276 8.97 -17.40 6.62
C ARG A 276 8.43 -17.97 5.31
N SER A 277 8.95 -19.10 4.81
CA SER A 277 8.41 -19.78 3.64
C SER A 277 6.99 -20.28 3.91
N ILE A 278 6.14 -20.28 2.88
CA ILE A 278 4.80 -20.89 2.95
C ILE A 278 4.93 -22.37 3.26
N THR A 279 5.86 -23.06 2.61
CA THR A 279 6.09 -24.50 2.70
C THR A 279 7.54 -24.83 3.05
N PRO A 280 7.99 -24.63 4.30
CA PRO A 280 9.39 -24.81 4.69
C PRO A 280 9.86 -26.28 4.67
N ALA A 281 8.93 -27.23 4.71
CA ALA A 281 9.20 -28.66 4.87
C ALA A 281 9.17 -29.44 3.55
N LEU A 282 9.03 -28.80 2.37
CA LEU A 282 9.04 -29.52 1.09
C LEU A 282 10.38 -30.22 0.86
N THR A 283 10.30 -31.51 0.54
CA THR A 283 11.44 -32.30 0.07
C THR A 283 11.89 -31.85 -1.32
N VAL A 284 13.11 -32.21 -1.72
CA VAL A 284 13.62 -31.87 -3.06
C VAL A 284 12.74 -32.46 -4.16
N ASP A 285 12.24 -33.70 -3.99
CA ASP A 285 11.36 -34.34 -4.96
C ASP A 285 10.02 -33.64 -5.10
N GLU A 286 9.45 -33.17 -3.98
CA GLU A 286 8.20 -32.38 -4.01
C GLU A 286 8.43 -31.02 -4.69
N LYS A 287 9.54 -30.34 -4.43
CA LYS A 287 9.91 -29.10 -5.11
C LYS A 287 10.03 -29.31 -6.62
N ILE A 288 10.69 -30.38 -7.04
CA ILE A 288 10.82 -30.77 -8.45
C ILE A 288 9.45 -31.03 -9.07
N ALA A 289 8.57 -31.75 -8.36
CA ALA A 289 7.22 -32.04 -8.85
C ALA A 289 6.39 -30.76 -9.05
N TYR A 290 6.42 -29.84 -8.09
CA TYR A 290 5.77 -28.54 -8.23
C TYR A 290 6.32 -27.75 -9.43
N LEU A 291 7.64 -27.62 -9.56
CA LEU A 291 8.23 -26.85 -10.68
C LEU A 291 7.89 -27.46 -12.04
N LYS A 292 7.92 -28.78 -12.17
CA LYS A 292 7.52 -29.45 -13.43
C LYS A 292 6.07 -29.17 -13.76
N HIS A 293 5.18 -29.27 -12.77
CA HIS A 293 3.76 -28.97 -12.97
C HIS A 293 3.56 -27.51 -13.41
N GLU A 294 4.20 -26.53 -12.74
CA GLU A 294 4.07 -25.12 -13.14
C GLU A 294 4.65 -24.85 -14.53
N ILE A 295 5.76 -25.50 -14.91
CA ILE A 295 6.34 -25.39 -16.25
C ILE A 295 5.36 -25.94 -17.30
N ASP A 296 4.73 -27.08 -17.04
CA ASP A 296 3.79 -27.70 -17.97
C ASP A 296 2.54 -26.83 -18.14
N GLU A 297 1.94 -26.34 -17.05
CA GLU A 297 0.79 -25.41 -17.07
C GLU A 297 1.10 -24.10 -17.83
N ILE A 298 2.31 -23.59 -17.69
CA ILE A 298 2.72 -22.37 -18.42
C ILE A 298 3.00 -22.68 -19.89
N LYS A 299 3.51 -23.88 -20.22
CA LYS A 299 3.68 -24.31 -21.62
C LYS A 299 2.36 -24.36 -22.36
N ASP A 300 1.29 -24.76 -21.70
CA ASP A 300 -0.05 -24.79 -22.32
C ASP A 300 -0.51 -23.39 -22.77
N LEU A 301 -0.09 -22.33 -22.08
CA LEU A 301 -0.36 -20.95 -22.50
C LEU A 301 0.32 -20.59 -23.84
N LEU A 302 1.41 -21.25 -24.22
CA LEU A 302 2.10 -21.00 -25.50
C LEU A 302 1.30 -21.41 -26.71
N GLU A 303 0.33 -22.32 -26.58
CA GLU A 303 -0.56 -22.73 -27.66
C GLU A 303 -1.38 -21.55 -28.19
N ASP A 304 -1.78 -20.63 -27.28
CA ASP A 304 -2.63 -19.47 -27.60
C ASP A 304 -1.85 -18.14 -27.63
N TYR A 305 -0.70 -18.03 -26.93
CA TYR A 305 -0.01 -16.77 -26.64
C TYR A 305 1.52 -16.87 -26.86
N ASP A 306 1.96 -16.88 -28.10
CA ASP A 306 3.38 -17.03 -28.46
C ASP A 306 4.20 -15.73 -28.46
N ASP A 307 3.57 -14.58 -28.25
CA ASP A 307 4.16 -13.24 -28.27
C ASP A 307 4.26 -12.56 -26.90
N ILE A 308 3.86 -13.26 -25.81
CA ILE A 308 3.87 -12.73 -24.45
C ILE A 308 5.20 -13.05 -23.77
N LYS A 309 6.03 -12.02 -23.57
CA LYS A 309 7.36 -12.16 -22.97
C LYS A 309 7.38 -12.78 -21.56
N TRP A 310 6.32 -12.56 -20.77
CA TRP A 310 6.23 -13.04 -19.38
C TRP A 310 6.20 -14.57 -19.30
N ILE A 311 5.58 -15.23 -20.26
CA ILE A 311 5.55 -16.69 -20.36
C ILE A 311 6.99 -17.22 -20.51
N TYR A 312 7.76 -16.69 -21.45
CA TYR A 312 9.14 -17.10 -21.70
C TYR A 312 10.08 -16.74 -20.53
N GLU A 313 9.85 -15.61 -19.85
CA GLU A 313 10.59 -15.21 -18.65
C GLU A 313 10.37 -16.23 -17.53
N ALA A 314 9.12 -16.60 -17.24
CA ALA A 314 8.77 -17.60 -16.22
C ALA A 314 9.34 -18.99 -16.56
N LEU A 315 9.12 -19.46 -17.79
CA LEU A 315 9.67 -20.74 -18.25
C LEU A 315 11.20 -20.80 -18.11
N SER A 316 11.91 -19.74 -18.49
CA SER A 316 13.36 -19.68 -18.37
C SER A 316 13.82 -19.72 -16.91
N GLU A 317 13.21 -18.93 -16.03
CA GLU A 317 13.57 -18.88 -14.62
C GLU A 317 13.26 -20.20 -13.88
N TYR A 318 12.12 -20.83 -14.19
CA TYR A 318 11.71 -22.06 -13.53
C TYR A 318 12.51 -23.28 -14.01
N THR A 319 12.89 -23.30 -15.29
CA THR A 319 13.79 -24.33 -15.82
C THR A 319 15.18 -24.24 -15.16
N VAL A 320 15.75 -23.04 -15.05
CA VAL A 320 17.01 -22.84 -14.33
C VAL A 320 16.91 -23.29 -12.86
N ALA A 321 15.76 -23.00 -12.20
CA ALA A 321 15.54 -23.44 -10.82
C ALA A 321 15.42 -24.96 -10.72
N LEU A 322 14.73 -25.61 -11.68
CA LEU A 322 14.56 -27.05 -11.75
C LEU A 322 15.93 -27.75 -11.98
N GLU A 323 16.72 -27.28 -12.94
CA GLU A 323 18.06 -27.81 -13.22
C GLU A 323 18.98 -27.72 -11.98
N ARG A 324 18.90 -26.64 -11.22
CA ARG A 324 19.65 -26.49 -9.97
C ARG A 324 19.27 -27.52 -8.92
N LEU A 325 17.99 -27.88 -8.79
CA LEU A 325 17.52 -28.91 -7.87
C LEU A 325 17.91 -30.31 -8.35
N GLN A 326 17.96 -30.55 -9.66
CA GLN A 326 18.29 -31.84 -10.28
C GLN A 326 19.80 -32.07 -10.48
N ARG A 327 20.67 -31.10 -10.22
CA ARG A 327 22.14 -31.16 -10.46
C ARG A 327 22.90 -32.33 -9.83
N THR A 328 22.20 -33.25 -9.21
CA THR A 328 22.78 -34.55 -8.86
C THR A 328 22.84 -35.55 -10.02
N ASP A 329 22.12 -35.32 -11.16
CA ASP A 329 22.12 -36.17 -12.34
C ASP A 329 22.16 -35.33 -13.64
N SER A 330 23.35 -35.22 -14.25
CA SER A 330 23.59 -34.45 -15.48
C SER A 330 23.13 -35.22 -16.73
N ASN A 331 22.19 -34.65 -17.44
CA ASN A 331 21.87 -34.67 -18.89
C ASN A 331 20.33 -34.54 -19.08
N SER A 332 19.79 -33.35 -19.01
CA SER A 332 18.37 -33.15 -19.24
C SER A 332 18.07 -32.58 -20.64
N ALA A 333 17.02 -33.09 -21.27
CA ALA A 333 16.46 -32.59 -22.53
C ALA A 333 15.96 -31.12 -22.39
N GLU A 334 15.84 -30.62 -21.18
CA GLU A 334 15.32 -29.30 -20.81
C GLU A 334 16.29 -28.15 -21.15
N ALA A 335 17.59 -28.43 -21.28
CA ALA A 335 18.56 -27.42 -21.70
C ALA A 335 18.33 -26.90 -23.14
N GLY A 336 17.70 -27.71 -24.02
CA GLY A 336 17.31 -27.31 -25.37
C GLY A 336 16.19 -26.30 -25.39
N ASP A 337 15.19 -26.49 -24.53
CA ASP A 337 14.02 -25.61 -24.41
C ASP A 337 14.43 -24.23 -23.90
N LEU A 338 15.35 -24.17 -22.93
CA LEU A 338 15.83 -22.91 -22.35
C LEU A 338 16.45 -21.98 -23.40
N GLN A 339 17.26 -22.53 -24.32
CA GLN A 339 17.87 -21.75 -25.41
C GLN A 339 16.82 -21.16 -26.37
N VAL A 340 15.75 -21.91 -26.63
CA VAL A 340 14.64 -21.44 -27.46
C VAL A 340 13.92 -20.28 -26.77
N TRP A 341 13.61 -20.40 -25.47
CA TRP A 341 12.94 -19.34 -24.72
C TRP A 341 13.78 -18.09 -24.58
N LEU A 342 15.08 -18.22 -24.29
CA LEU A 342 15.98 -17.07 -24.21
C LEU A 342 16.16 -16.37 -25.57
N SER A 343 16.18 -17.12 -26.67
CA SER A 343 16.18 -16.55 -28.02
C SER A 343 14.91 -15.73 -28.30
N LYS A 344 13.75 -16.25 -27.91
CA LYS A 344 12.47 -15.54 -28.04
C LYS A 344 12.42 -14.30 -27.14
N LEU A 345 12.91 -14.36 -25.92
CA LEU A 345 13.01 -13.21 -25.00
C LEU A 345 13.89 -12.10 -25.56
N ARG A 346 15.03 -12.42 -26.17
CA ARG A 346 15.89 -11.43 -26.83
C ARG A 346 15.17 -10.70 -27.97
N THR A 347 14.21 -11.37 -28.60
CA THR A 347 13.35 -10.78 -29.67
C THR A 347 12.23 -9.94 -29.08
N LEU A 348 11.52 -10.44 -28.06
CA LEU A 348 10.34 -9.78 -27.47
C LEU A 348 10.74 -8.64 -26.52
N ASP A 349 11.89 -8.73 -25.86
CA ASP A 349 12.37 -7.71 -24.91
C ASP A 349 13.87 -7.41 -25.11
N PRO A 350 14.25 -6.81 -26.26
CA PRO A 350 15.64 -6.55 -26.63
C PRO A 350 16.34 -5.58 -25.67
N MET A 351 15.59 -4.73 -24.97
CA MET A 351 16.13 -3.78 -24.00
C MET A 351 16.72 -4.46 -22.75
N ARG A 352 16.35 -5.73 -22.49
CA ARG A 352 16.83 -6.53 -21.36
C ARG A 352 17.79 -7.67 -21.77
N THR A 353 18.39 -7.61 -22.94
CA THR A 353 19.29 -8.65 -23.44
C THR A 353 20.40 -9.02 -22.42
N GLY A 354 20.94 -8.04 -21.67
CA GLY A 354 21.90 -8.30 -20.60
C GLY A 354 21.37 -9.27 -19.54
N ARG A 355 20.10 -9.08 -19.10
CA ARG A 355 19.45 -10.00 -18.15
C ARG A 355 19.32 -11.42 -18.71
N TRP A 356 18.96 -11.54 -19.99
CA TRP A 356 18.82 -12.86 -20.61
C TRP A 356 20.14 -13.59 -20.74
N ASN A 357 21.23 -12.86 -20.95
CA ASN A 357 22.58 -13.43 -20.91
C ASN A 357 22.99 -13.88 -19.50
N ASP A 358 22.62 -13.12 -18.46
CA ASP A 358 22.87 -13.51 -17.07
C ASP A 358 22.09 -14.79 -16.71
N VAL A 359 20.81 -14.92 -17.14
CA VAL A 359 20.02 -16.14 -16.94
C VAL A 359 20.68 -17.35 -17.63
N GLU A 360 21.17 -17.18 -18.86
CA GLU A 360 21.88 -18.22 -19.58
C GLU A 360 23.14 -18.69 -18.85
N GLN A 361 23.94 -17.76 -18.31
CA GLN A 361 25.12 -18.08 -17.51
C GLN A 361 24.82 -18.82 -16.20
N LEU A 362 23.63 -18.60 -15.62
CA LEU A 362 23.20 -19.29 -14.40
C LEU A 362 22.81 -20.75 -14.64
N ALA A 363 22.53 -21.13 -15.88
CA ALA A 363 22.20 -22.49 -16.29
C ALA A 363 23.43 -23.32 -16.66
N THR A 364 24.56 -22.66 -17.04
CA THR A 364 25.87 -23.30 -17.33
C THR A 364 26.69 -23.47 -16.07
#